data_8ad73a6eea18c1557f1991ee5654cbb6
#
_entry.id   8ad73a6eea18c1557f1991ee5654cbb6
#
_cell.length_a   1.000
_cell.length_b   1.000
_cell.length_c   1.000
_cell.angle_alpha   90.00
_cell.angle_beta   90.00
_cell.angle_gamma   90.00
#
_symmetry.space_group_name_H-M   'P 1'
#
loop_
_entity.id
_entity.type
_entity.pdbx_description
1 polymer ?
#
loop_
_entity_poly.entity_id
_entity_poly.type
_entity_poly.pdbx_seq_one_letter_code
_entity_poly.pdbx_strand_id
1 'polypeptide(L)'
;RRQRQMCIRDRGKTLAYLLPLLLTLKTDDGSVQVLILVPSRELALQIDSVFKAMGTSWKTCCCYGGHPIAEEKKSILGNHPAIIIGTPGRITDHLSKGNFNPETIHTLIIDEFDKSLEFGFHDEMAEIITQLPGLKKRMLLSATDAEEIPQFTGLNRTVKLNFLPDASEEQES
;
A
#
# COMPACT_ATOMS: atom_id res chain seq x y z
N ARG A 1 -24.59 -0.55 7.71
CA ARG A 1 -24.30 -1.63 8.67
C ARG A 1 -23.32 -2.70 8.15
N ARG A 2 -22.96 -2.71 6.85
CA ARG A 2 -21.95 -3.64 6.30
C ARG A 2 -20.50 -3.23 6.54
N GLN A 3 -20.22 -2.02 7.07
CA GLN A 3 -18.87 -1.49 7.28
C GLN A 3 -18.21 -1.89 8.61
N ARG A 4 -18.88 -2.61 9.50
CA ARG A 4 -18.33 -2.94 10.84
C ARG A 4 -17.69 -4.31 10.95
N GLN A 5 -17.69 -5.12 9.92
CA GLN A 5 -16.98 -6.39 9.90
C GLN A 5 -15.75 -6.29 8.98
N MET A 6 -14.77 -5.50 9.44
CA MET A 6 -13.41 -5.78 9.04
C MET A 6 -13.11 -7.17 9.57
N CYS A 7 -13.05 -8.15 8.67
CA CYS A 7 -12.72 -9.51 9.02
C CYS A 7 -11.42 -9.50 9.81
N ILE A 8 -11.34 -10.24 10.91
CA ILE A 8 -10.12 -10.42 11.71
C ILE A 8 -8.95 -10.84 10.81
N ARG A 9 -9.23 -11.57 9.72
CA ARG A 9 -8.26 -11.93 8.68
C ARG A 9 -7.63 -10.73 7.99
N ASP A 10 -8.41 -9.71 7.63
CA ASP A 10 -7.91 -8.52 6.93
C ASP A 10 -7.00 -7.69 7.84
N ARG A 11 -7.33 -7.58 9.12
CA ARG A 11 -6.45 -6.95 10.11
C ARG A 11 -5.17 -7.73 10.32
N GLY A 12 -5.25 -9.06 10.42
CA GLY A 12 -4.08 -9.94 10.56
C GLY A 12 -3.14 -9.82 9.37
N LYS A 13 -3.68 -9.79 8.15
CA LYS A 13 -2.92 -9.59 6.92
C LYS A 13 -2.23 -8.22 6.90
N THR A 14 -2.96 -7.16 7.23
CA THR A 14 -2.44 -5.80 7.29
C THR A 14 -1.32 -5.68 8.33
N LEU A 15 -1.52 -6.18 9.55
CA LEU A 15 -0.51 -6.21 10.61
C LEU A 15 0.72 -7.01 10.20
N ALA A 16 0.55 -8.11 9.45
CA ALA A 16 1.64 -8.97 9.02
C ALA A 16 2.67 -8.25 8.14
N TYR A 17 2.25 -7.24 7.37
CA TYR A 17 3.20 -6.43 6.62
C TYR A 17 3.52 -5.08 7.29
N LEU A 18 2.62 -4.50 8.06
CA LEU A 18 2.88 -3.23 8.76
C LEU A 18 3.91 -3.39 9.89
N LEU A 19 3.88 -4.49 10.64
CA LEU A 19 4.84 -4.73 11.72
C LEU A 19 6.29 -4.80 11.22
N PRO A 20 6.64 -5.63 10.21
CA PRO A 20 7.98 -5.60 9.63
C PRO A 20 8.33 -4.26 8.99
N LEU A 21 7.33 -3.57 8.43
CA LEU A 21 7.51 -2.25 7.81
C LEU A 21 8.07 -1.23 8.80
N LEU A 22 7.58 -1.23 10.04
CA LEU A 22 8.06 -0.31 11.08
C LEU A 22 9.56 -0.45 11.32
N LEU A 23 10.11 -1.66 11.18
CA LEU A 23 11.54 -1.91 11.33
C LEU A 23 12.37 -1.35 10.19
N THR A 24 11.76 -1.03 9.05
CA THR A 24 12.43 -0.46 7.89
C THR A 24 12.43 1.06 7.89
N LEU A 25 11.57 1.69 8.71
CA LEU A 25 11.50 3.14 8.82
C LEU A 25 12.75 3.66 9.51
N LYS A 26 13.38 4.62 8.86
CA LYS A 26 14.61 5.26 9.32
C LYS A 26 14.26 6.57 10.04
N THR A 27 15.29 7.29 10.45
CA THR A 27 15.19 8.58 11.13
C THR A 27 14.09 9.46 10.53
N ASP A 28 13.24 10.01 11.39
CA ASP A 28 12.15 10.91 11.00
C ASP A 28 12.73 12.27 10.56
N ASP A 29 13.09 12.36 9.29
CA ASP A 29 13.55 13.59 8.64
C ASP A 29 12.44 14.28 7.84
N GLY A 30 11.20 13.82 7.99
CA GLY A 30 10.04 14.31 7.26
C GLY A 30 9.91 13.79 5.84
N SER A 31 10.76 12.87 5.40
CA SER A 31 10.67 12.29 4.06
C SER A 31 9.67 11.14 3.98
N VAL A 32 9.07 10.96 2.80
CA VAL A 32 8.23 9.78 2.51
C VAL A 32 9.14 8.60 2.25
N GLN A 33 8.97 7.54 3.03
CA GLN A 33 9.82 6.34 2.97
C GLN A 33 9.13 5.14 2.36
N VAL A 34 7.81 5.06 2.49
CA VAL A 34 7.00 3.92 2.07
C VAL A 34 5.78 4.39 1.29
N LEU A 35 5.49 3.69 0.21
CA LEU A 35 4.27 3.86 -0.56
C LEU A 35 3.47 2.57 -0.53
N ILE A 36 2.20 2.65 -0.16
CA ILE A 36 1.25 1.55 -0.19
C ILE A 36 0.17 1.87 -1.22
N LEU A 37 0.12 1.09 -2.28
CA LEU A 37 -0.90 1.20 -3.32
C LEU A 37 -2.06 0.26 -3.02
N VAL A 38 -3.27 0.77 -3.17
CA VAL A 38 -4.52 0.05 -2.92
C VAL A 38 -5.52 0.33 -4.05
N PRO A 39 -6.46 -0.59 -4.34
CA PRO A 39 -7.42 -0.40 -5.42
C PRO A 39 -8.59 0.52 -5.07
N SER A 40 -8.80 0.82 -3.78
CA SER A 40 -9.97 1.55 -3.34
C SER A 40 -9.68 2.46 -2.15
N ARG A 41 -10.49 3.50 -2.04
CA ARG A 41 -10.53 4.42 -0.88
C ARG A 41 -10.76 3.66 0.43
N GLU A 42 -11.69 2.71 0.43
CA GLU A 42 -12.08 1.95 1.62
C GLU A 42 -10.88 1.19 2.19
N LEU A 43 -10.09 0.54 1.33
CA LEU A 43 -8.90 -0.17 1.77
C LEU A 43 -7.83 0.79 2.30
N ALA A 44 -7.65 1.94 1.66
CA ALA A 44 -6.70 2.96 2.16
C ALA A 44 -7.05 3.38 3.59
N LEU A 45 -8.32 3.66 3.85
CA LEU A 45 -8.80 4.06 5.17
C LEU A 45 -8.67 2.92 6.21
N GLN A 46 -8.90 1.68 5.80
CA GLN A 46 -8.72 0.52 6.67
C GLN A 46 -7.27 0.34 7.10
N ILE A 47 -6.33 0.42 6.17
CA ILE A 47 -4.90 0.31 6.46
C ILE A 47 -4.45 1.44 7.38
N ASP A 48 -4.86 2.67 7.10
CA ASP A 48 -4.57 3.82 7.93
C ASP A 48 -5.10 3.66 9.36
N SER A 49 -6.31 3.15 9.51
CA SER A 49 -6.92 2.87 10.81
C SER A 49 -6.12 1.82 11.60
N VAL A 50 -5.68 0.75 10.96
CA VAL A 50 -4.84 -0.27 11.60
C VAL A 50 -3.50 0.32 12.01
N PHE A 51 -2.88 1.12 11.15
CA PHE A 51 -1.60 1.76 11.46
C PHE A 51 -1.71 2.70 12.67
N LYS A 52 -2.73 3.54 12.71
CA LYS A 52 -2.98 4.44 13.84
C LYS A 52 -3.22 3.69 15.14
N ALA A 53 -3.90 2.54 15.10
CA ALA A 53 -4.12 1.69 16.25
C ALA A 53 -2.83 1.08 16.83
N MET A 54 -1.75 1.03 16.04
CA MET A 54 -0.44 0.57 16.49
C MET A 54 0.26 1.55 17.44
N GLY A 55 -0.21 2.79 17.51
CA GLY A 55 0.28 3.80 18.45
C GLY A 55 1.71 4.27 18.23
N THR A 56 2.21 4.22 17.00
CA THR A 56 3.56 4.72 16.67
C THR A 56 3.56 6.23 16.48
N SER A 57 4.74 6.86 16.58
CA SER A 57 4.92 8.29 16.29
C SER A 57 4.96 8.61 14.78
N TRP A 58 5.08 7.60 13.93
CA TRP A 58 5.11 7.77 12.48
C TRP A 58 3.76 8.24 11.94
N LYS A 59 3.80 9.14 10.96
CA LYS A 59 2.59 9.71 10.35
C LYS A 59 2.33 9.11 8.99
N THR A 60 1.05 9.02 8.65
CA THR A 60 0.53 8.55 7.37
C THR A 60 -0.30 9.61 6.69
N CYS A 61 -0.42 9.52 5.37
CA CYS A 61 -1.36 10.30 4.58
C CYS A 61 -2.08 9.39 3.59
N CYS A 62 -3.41 9.50 3.52
CA CYS A 62 -4.23 8.80 2.54
C CYS A 62 -4.50 9.69 1.33
N CYS A 63 -4.25 9.15 0.13
CA CYS A 63 -4.43 9.84 -1.14
C CYS A 63 -5.38 9.04 -2.04
N TYR A 64 -6.60 9.54 -2.22
CA TYR A 64 -7.63 8.90 -3.03
C TYR A 64 -8.55 9.93 -3.68
N GLY A 65 -9.26 9.54 -4.75
CA GLY A 65 -10.22 10.41 -5.42
C GLY A 65 -11.44 10.74 -4.57
N GLY A 66 -12.24 11.70 -5.03
CA GLY A 66 -13.48 12.11 -4.40
C GLY A 66 -13.40 13.38 -3.54
N HIS A 67 -12.21 13.95 -3.38
CA HIS A 67 -12.00 15.28 -2.78
C HIS A 67 -10.85 16.00 -3.48
N PRO A 68 -10.69 17.33 -3.27
CA PRO A 68 -9.65 18.09 -3.98
C PRO A 68 -8.24 17.60 -3.65
N ILE A 69 -7.42 17.43 -4.68
CA ILE A 69 -6.01 17.03 -4.52
C ILE A 69 -5.21 18.06 -3.70
N ALA A 70 -5.62 19.33 -3.73
CA ALA A 70 -4.98 20.39 -2.96
C ALA A 70 -5.04 20.15 -1.44
N GLU A 71 -6.09 19.51 -0.95
CA GLU A 71 -6.22 19.15 0.46
C GLU A 71 -5.21 18.10 0.86
N GLU A 72 -5.03 17.07 0.01
CA GLU A 72 -4.03 16.04 0.22
C GLU A 72 -2.61 16.63 0.17
N LYS A 73 -2.33 17.48 -0.79
CA LYS A 73 -1.05 18.20 -0.88
C LYS A 73 -0.75 18.97 0.40
N LYS A 74 -1.74 19.69 0.92
CA LYS A 74 -1.63 20.44 2.17
C LYS A 74 -1.30 19.53 3.35
N SER A 75 -1.95 18.38 3.42
CA SER A 75 -1.71 17.37 4.45
C SER A 75 -0.30 16.79 4.35
N ILE A 76 0.17 16.47 3.15
CA ILE A 76 1.52 15.95 2.92
C ILE A 76 2.57 16.96 3.38
N LEU A 77 2.43 18.22 2.97
CA LEU A 77 3.38 19.28 3.31
C LEU A 77 3.34 19.67 4.79
N GLY A 78 2.17 19.57 5.44
CA GLY A 78 2.02 19.95 6.84
C GLY A 78 2.40 18.85 7.83
N ASN A 79 2.14 17.61 7.51
CA ASN A 79 2.32 16.48 8.42
C ASN A 79 3.62 15.70 8.21
N HIS A 80 4.29 15.86 7.07
CA HIS A 80 5.50 15.13 6.71
C HIS A 80 5.36 13.61 6.92
N PRO A 81 4.41 12.93 6.23
CA PRO A 81 4.17 11.51 6.46
C PRO A 81 5.35 10.67 6.00
N ALA A 82 5.68 9.64 6.79
CA ALA A 82 6.65 8.63 6.39
C ALA A 82 6.04 7.60 5.43
N ILE A 83 4.72 7.42 5.50
CA ILE A 83 3.97 6.45 4.70
C ILE A 83 2.83 7.17 3.99
N ILE A 84 2.75 6.95 2.67
CA ILE A 84 1.60 7.37 1.86
C ILE A 84 0.84 6.12 1.45
N ILE A 85 -0.48 6.13 1.65
CA ILE A 85 -1.40 5.08 1.28
C ILE A 85 -2.36 5.66 0.25
N GLY A 86 -2.39 5.12 -0.96
CA GLY A 86 -3.22 5.72 -1.98
C GLY A 86 -3.61 4.81 -3.13
N THR A 87 -4.59 5.29 -3.91
CA THR A 87 -4.99 4.64 -5.16
C THR A 87 -4.03 5.02 -6.29
N PRO A 88 -3.77 4.12 -7.25
CA PRO A 88 -2.77 4.37 -8.29
C PRO A 88 -2.98 5.66 -9.08
N GLY A 89 -4.22 5.96 -9.49
CA GLY A 89 -4.53 7.17 -10.24
C GLY A 89 -4.22 8.45 -9.47
N ARG A 90 -4.57 8.51 -8.19
CA ARG A 90 -4.29 9.68 -7.34
C ARG A 90 -2.80 9.83 -7.06
N ILE A 91 -2.08 8.73 -6.88
CA ILE A 91 -0.63 8.77 -6.67
C ILE A 91 0.10 9.27 -7.92
N THR A 92 -0.30 8.85 -9.12
CA THR A 92 0.27 9.40 -10.35
C THR A 92 0.05 10.91 -10.48
N ASP A 93 -1.11 11.41 -10.05
CA ASP A 93 -1.39 12.84 -10.01
C ASP A 93 -0.44 13.59 -9.08
N HIS A 94 -0.22 13.08 -7.88
CA HIS A 94 0.72 13.69 -6.94
C HIS A 94 2.16 13.67 -7.45
N LEU A 95 2.58 12.57 -8.06
CA LEU A 95 3.92 12.45 -8.65
C LEU A 95 4.11 13.43 -9.80
N SER A 96 3.12 13.58 -10.68
CA SER A 96 3.18 14.52 -11.80
C SER A 96 3.26 15.97 -11.36
N LYS A 97 2.69 16.30 -10.21
CA LYS A 97 2.70 17.63 -9.62
C LYS A 97 3.86 17.87 -8.64
N GLY A 98 4.68 16.89 -8.39
CA GLY A 98 5.80 16.99 -7.46
C GLY A 98 5.39 17.27 -6.01
N ASN A 99 4.24 16.75 -5.57
CA ASN A 99 3.70 17.02 -4.24
C ASN A 99 4.46 16.31 -3.11
N PHE A 100 5.25 15.31 -3.42
CA PHE A 100 6.21 14.67 -2.52
C PHE A 100 7.40 14.13 -3.33
N ASN A 101 8.53 13.90 -2.64
CA ASN A 101 9.74 13.42 -3.29
C ASN A 101 9.71 11.89 -3.43
N PRO A 102 9.69 11.33 -4.66
CA PRO A 102 9.71 9.89 -4.87
C PRO A 102 11.08 9.24 -4.62
N GLU A 103 12.17 10.02 -4.61
CA GLU A 103 13.53 9.48 -4.47
C GLU A 103 13.81 8.91 -3.07
N THR A 104 13.08 9.35 -2.06
CA THR A 104 13.23 8.89 -0.67
C THR A 104 12.46 7.62 -0.36
N ILE A 105 11.58 7.18 -1.26
CA ILE A 105 10.79 5.97 -1.08
C ILE A 105 11.65 4.73 -1.34
N HIS A 106 11.84 3.93 -0.30
CA HIS A 106 12.64 2.70 -0.38
C HIS A 106 11.80 1.42 -0.40
N THR A 107 10.51 1.49 -0.04
CA THR A 107 9.61 0.34 0.05
C THR A 107 8.28 0.63 -0.63
N LEU A 108 7.86 -0.27 -1.50
CA LEU A 108 6.56 -0.26 -2.16
C LEU A 108 5.79 -1.51 -1.77
N ILE A 109 4.54 -1.30 -1.32
CA ILE A 109 3.59 -2.38 -1.06
C ILE A 109 2.38 -2.15 -1.97
N ILE A 110 1.97 -3.18 -2.70
CA ILE A 110 0.73 -3.17 -3.47
C ILE A 110 -0.20 -4.20 -2.86
N ASP A 111 -1.20 -3.75 -2.12
CA ASP A 111 -2.21 -4.61 -1.51
C ASP A 111 -3.39 -4.80 -2.47
N GLU A 112 -3.98 -5.98 -2.44
CA GLU A 112 -5.03 -6.39 -3.39
C GLU A 112 -4.63 -6.14 -4.85
N PHE A 113 -3.42 -6.59 -5.22
CA PHE A 113 -2.85 -6.38 -6.54
C PHE A 113 -3.74 -6.93 -7.67
N ASP A 114 -4.34 -8.09 -7.47
CA ASP A 114 -5.30 -8.70 -8.40
C ASP A 114 -6.48 -7.77 -8.70
N LYS A 115 -7.06 -7.14 -7.68
CA LYS A 115 -8.14 -6.18 -7.84
C LYS A 115 -7.69 -4.91 -8.55
N SER A 116 -6.48 -4.43 -8.27
CA SER A 116 -5.92 -3.28 -8.99
C SER A 116 -5.78 -3.56 -10.49
N LEU A 117 -5.40 -4.77 -10.86
CA LEU A 117 -5.36 -5.19 -12.27
C LEU A 117 -6.76 -5.28 -12.88
N GLU A 118 -7.74 -5.84 -12.15
CA GLU A 118 -9.14 -5.91 -12.60
C GLU A 118 -9.73 -4.51 -12.84
N PHE A 119 -9.39 -3.53 -12.03
CA PHE A 119 -9.84 -2.14 -12.19
C PHE A 119 -9.08 -1.38 -13.28
N GLY A 120 -8.10 -2.00 -13.94
CA GLY A 120 -7.36 -1.40 -15.03
C GLY A 120 -6.23 -0.47 -14.62
N PHE A 121 -5.67 -0.62 -13.41
CA PHE A 121 -4.57 0.22 -12.90
C PHE A 121 -3.16 -0.24 -13.33
N HIS A 122 -3.06 -1.14 -14.30
CA HIS A 122 -1.78 -1.66 -14.78
C HIS A 122 -0.81 -0.54 -15.17
N ASP A 123 -1.26 0.40 -16.01
CA ASP A 123 -0.40 1.46 -16.55
C ASP A 123 0.03 2.45 -15.47
N GLU A 124 -0.89 2.82 -14.58
CA GLU A 124 -0.60 3.72 -13.46
C GLU A 124 0.41 3.10 -12.49
N MET A 125 0.26 1.82 -12.16
CA MET A 125 1.21 1.10 -11.29
C MET A 125 2.60 1.01 -11.95
N ALA A 126 2.65 0.71 -13.23
CA ALA A 126 3.91 0.65 -13.99
C ALA A 126 4.60 2.02 -14.01
N GLU A 127 3.86 3.09 -14.26
CA GLU A 127 4.37 4.46 -14.26
C GLU A 127 4.93 4.84 -12.88
N ILE A 128 4.20 4.53 -11.81
CA ILE A 128 4.63 4.82 -10.44
C ILE A 128 5.98 4.16 -10.16
N ILE A 129 6.14 2.88 -10.48
CA ILE A 129 7.37 2.13 -10.22
C ILE A 129 8.57 2.75 -10.94
N THR A 130 8.39 3.23 -12.18
CA THR A 130 9.46 3.89 -12.93
C THR A 130 9.95 5.18 -12.29
N GLN A 131 9.13 5.81 -11.45
CA GLN A 131 9.44 7.07 -10.77
C GLN A 131 10.02 6.90 -9.36
N LEU A 132 10.31 5.66 -8.93
CA LEU A 132 10.85 5.34 -7.61
C LEU A 132 12.31 4.83 -7.71
N PRO A 133 13.28 5.70 -8.00
CA PRO A 133 14.67 5.27 -8.23
C PRO A 133 15.36 4.71 -6.99
N GLY A 134 14.91 5.11 -5.79
CA GLY A 134 15.45 4.63 -4.51
C GLY A 134 14.81 3.34 -3.99
N LEU A 135 13.97 2.70 -4.77
CA LEU A 135 13.21 1.53 -4.34
C LEU A 135 14.11 0.31 -4.13
N LYS A 136 14.08 -0.23 -2.91
CA LYS A 136 14.87 -1.39 -2.49
C LYS A 136 14.02 -2.63 -2.23
N LYS A 137 12.78 -2.44 -1.76
CA LYS A 137 11.88 -3.52 -1.38
C LYS A 137 10.51 -3.33 -2.04
N ARG A 138 10.01 -4.43 -2.61
CA ARG A 138 8.69 -4.49 -3.25
C ARG A 138 7.92 -5.67 -2.68
N MET A 139 6.66 -5.45 -2.34
CA MET A 139 5.77 -6.48 -1.82
C MET A 139 4.44 -6.41 -2.54
N LEU A 140 4.02 -7.54 -3.10
CA LEU A 140 2.70 -7.69 -3.71
C LEU A 140 1.85 -8.63 -2.85
N LEU A 141 0.63 -8.20 -2.57
CA LEU A 141 -0.36 -8.99 -1.83
C LEU A 141 -1.57 -9.21 -2.74
N SER A 142 -1.94 -10.46 -2.91
CA SER A 142 -3.06 -10.86 -3.77
C SER A 142 -3.80 -12.03 -3.13
N ALA A 143 -5.13 -12.03 -3.28
CA ALA A 143 -5.97 -13.13 -2.81
C ALA A 143 -6.00 -14.30 -3.78
N THR A 144 -5.67 -14.06 -5.06
CA THR A 144 -5.62 -15.06 -6.11
C THR A 144 -4.18 -15.37 -6.50
N ASP A 145 -3.92 -16.60 -6.94
CA ASP A 145 -2.69 -16.92 -7.62
C ASP A 145 -2.68 -16.20 -8.97
N ALA A 146 -1.97 -15.09 -9.02
CA ALA A 146 -1.65 -14.47 -10.29
C ALA A 146 -0.70 -15.43 -11.00
N GLU A 147 -1.20 -16.12 -12.03
CA GLU A 147 -0.41 -17.05 -12.83
C GLU A 147 0.77 -16.33 -13.51
N GLU A 148 0.63 -15.05 -13.74
CA GLU A 148 1.69 -14.20 -14.28
C GLU A 148 1.80 -12.90 -13.48
N ILE A 149 2.99 -12.68 -12.90
CA ILE A 149 3.33 -11.39 -12.33
C ILE A 149 3.84 -10.51 -13.46
N PRO A 150 3.19 -9.36 -13.72
CA PRO A 150 3.66 -8.46 -14.76
C PRO A 150 5.12 -8.06 -14.56
N GLN A 151 5.90 -8.02 -15.64
CA GLN A 151 7.33 -7.72 -15.59
C GLN A 151 7.64 -6.33 -14.99
N PHE A 152 6.72 -5.38 -15.07
CA PHE A 152 6.93 -4.04 -14.53
C PHE A 152 7.14 -4.04 -13.00
N THR A 153 6.68 -5.07 -12.29
CA THR A 153 6.86 -5.17 -10.84
C THR A 153 8.31 -5.38 -10.43
N GLY A 154 9.15 -5.88 -11.34
CA GLY A 154 10.54 -6.22 -11.07
C GLY A 154 10.74 -7.34 -10.07
N LEU A 155 9.70 -8.12 -9.78
CA LEU A 155 9.73 -9.26 -8.88
C LEU A 155 10.01 -10.54 -9.67
N ASN A 156 11.17 -11.16 -9.40
CA ASN A 156 11.52 -12.44 -9.96
C ASN A 156 11.05 -13.61 -9.09
N ARG A 157 10.69 -13.33 -7.84
CA ARG A 157 10.14 -14.31 -6.89
C ARG A 157 9.10 -13.64 -6.01
N THR A 158 7.90 -14.21 -5.94
CA THR A 158 6.89 -13.83 -4.95
C THR A 158 7.08 -14.63 -3.68
N VAL A 159 7.15 -13.94 -2.56
CA VAL A 159 6.82 -14.55 -1.27
C VAL A 159 5.31 -14.46 -1.15
N LYS A 160 4.63 -15.58 -1.41
CA LYS A 160 3.19 -15.66 -1.20
C LYS A 160 2.95 -15.80 0.30
N LEU A 161 2.39 -14.76 0.91
CA LEU A 161 1.79 -14.89 2.23
C LEU A 161 0.37 -15.41 2.03
N ASN A 162 0.21 -16.73 1.97
CA ASN A 162 -1.10 -17.35 1.95
C ASN A 162 -1.71 -17.31 3.36
N PHE A 163 -2.67 -16.42 3.56
CA PHE A 163 -3.50 -16.38 4.76
C PHE A 163 -4.82 -17.16 4.61
N LEU A 164 -4.97 -17.93 3.54
CA LEU A 164 -6.09 -18.87 3.40
C LEU A 164 -5.78 -20.10 4.26
N PRO A 165 -6.69 -20.56 5.13
CA PRO A 165 -6.53 -21.84 5.79
C PRO A 165 -6.43 -22.91 4.70
N ASP A 166 -5.44 -23.77 4.82
CA ASP A 166 -5.36 -24.96 3.97
C ASP A 166 -6.67 -25.73 4.08
N ALA A 167 -7.30 -25.97 2.94
CA ALA A 167 -8.55 -26.74 2.87
C ALA A 167 -8.38 -28.21 3.32
N SER A 168 -7.21 -28.58 3.80
CA SER A 168 -6.87 -29.92 4.29
C SER A 168 -7.17 -30.15 5.77
N GLU A 169 -7.56 -29.14 6.55
CA GLU A 169 -7.87 -29.33 7.98
C GLU A 169 -9.37 -29.51 8.29
N GLU A 170 -10.25 -29.50 7.27
CA GLU A 170 -11.69 -29.73 7.48
C GLU A 170 -12.16 -31.17 7.31
N GLN A 171 -11.26 -32.17 7.20
CA GLN A 171 -11.66 -33.58 7.03
C GLN A 171 -11.31 -34.50 8.20
N GLU A 172 -10.93 -33.98 9.37
CA GLU A 172 -10.82 -34.82 10.56
C GLU A 172 -11.59 -34.26 11.76
N SER A 173 -12.91 -34.43 11.71
CA SER A 173 -13.70 -34.44 12.95
C SER A 173 -15.05 -35.12 12.68
#